data_6bdfbe568dd7f59198dbd6db45030933
#
_entry.id   6bdfbe568dd7f59198dbd6db45030933
#
_cell.length_a   1.000
_cell.length_b   1.000
_cell.length_c   1.000
_cell.angle_alpha   90.00
_cell.angle_beta   90.00
_cell.angle_gamma   90.00
#
_symmetry.space_group_name_H-M   'P 1'
#
loop_
_entity.id
_entity.type
_entity.pdbx_description
1 polymer ?
#
loop_
_entity_poly.entity_id
_entity_poly.type
_entity_poly.pdbx_seq_one_letter_code
_entity_poly.pdbx_strand_id
1 'polypeptide(L)'
;MAKAKKIYLSPAAHIHDNSTRCSGTCSENTHCNAYMDIVERRLRAHGFDVRRGDKALTGSAAMDARVREANTWGADLYYVAHTNAGGGRYSMAMCWSDQKSIAKAKVIHKYRQCITHKVQPRTDLYEIRATRMTCLYDELFFHDNEADCRWFPTGGMEQLAEETVQALCEICKVVYKPQEQPTDPVKPAEPAAPETPAAPEKPAAPKAGDKITLSGGRLYTTARGAKYVTRTGTYFLYDGQKVGARYRVTTRPDRVGKKPAALNVSGWVEL
;
A
#
# COMPACT_ATOMS: atom_id res chain seq x y z
N MET A 1 26.78 -20.57 6.45
CA MET A 1 25.58 -20.05 5.73
C MET A 1 25.97 -18.81 4.93
N ALA A 2 25.50 -18.64 3.71
CA ALA A 2 25.73 -17.41 2.95
C ALA A 2 25.08 -16.22 3.68
N LYS A 3 25.79 -15.07 3.67
CA LYS A 3 25.27 -13.84 4.29
C LYS A 3 23.99 -13.37 3.57
N ALA A 4 22.96 -13.00 4.33
CA ALA A 4 21.73 -12.46 3.77
C ALA A 4 22.01 -11.21 2.92
N LYS A 5 21.34 -11.10 1.77
CA LYS A 5 21.42 -9.92 0.91
C LYS A 5 20.66 -8.77 1.53
N LYS A 6 21.27 -7.59 1.50
CA LYS A 6 20.75 -6.37 2.11
C LYS A 6 20.06 -5.50 1.07
N ILE A 7 18.77 -5.27 1.24
CA ILE A 7 18.00 -4.34 0.39
C ILE A 7 17.49 -3.17 1.22
N TYR A 8 17.75 -1.96 0.73
CA TYR A 8 17.18 -0.75 1.29
C TYR A 8 15.99 -0.29 0.47
N LEU A 9 14.83 -0.05 1.10
CA LEU A 9 13.60 0.37 0.47
C LEU A 9 13.34 1.86 0.73
N SER A 10 13.11 2.63 -0.33
CA SER A 10 12.81 4.05 -0.27
C SER A 10 11.48 4.35 -0.97
N PRO A 11 10.36 4.46 -0.22
CA PRO A 11 9.10 4.93 -0.80
C PRO A 11 9.15 6.43 -1.08
N ALA A 12 8.31 6.91 -2.00
CA ALA A 12 8.16 8.34 -2.29
C ALA A 12 7.98 9.17 -1.00
N ALA A 13 8.72 10.27 -0.90
CA ALA A 13 8.79 11.12 0.30
C ALA A 13 8.27 12.54 0.04
N HIS A 14 7.24 12.71 -0.78
CA HIS A 14 6.70 14.01 -1.11
C HIS A 14 6.10 14.72 0.11
N ILE A 15 6.36 16.01 0.24
CA ILE A 15 5.85 16.86 1.33
C ILE A 15 4.36 17.16 1.11
N HIS A 16 3.98 17.34 -0.16
CA HIS A 16 2.61 17.62 -0.56
C HIS A 16 2.02 16.39 -1.24
N ASP A 17 0.76 16.14 -0.95
CA ASP A 17 -0.01 15.16 -1.68
C ASP A 17 -0.03 15.56 -3.15
N ASN A 18 0.74 14.85 -3.97
CA ASN A 18 0.49 14.89 -5.39
C ASN A 18 -0.94 14.41 -5.54
N SER A 19 -1.86 15.35 -5.81
CA SER A 19 -3.28 15.08 -5.91
C SER A 19 -3.49 14.00 -6.96
N THR A 20 -3.68 12.79 -6.46
CA THR A 20 -3.92 11.65 -7.30
C THR A 20 -5.39 11.70 -7.71
N ARG A 21 -5.71 11.35 -8.93
CA ARG A 21 -7.10 11.11 -9.34
C ARG A 21 -7.69 9.85 -8.68
N CYS A 22 -6.91 9.21 -7.84
CA CYS A 22 -7.30 8.05 -7.06
C CYS A 22 -8.16 8.47 -5.86
N SER A 23 -9.39 8.90 -6.04
CA SER A 23 -10.39 9.17 -4.98
C SER A 23 -10.16 10.38 -4.07
N GLY A 24 -9.32 11.34 -4.40
CA GLY A 24 -9.22 12.62 -3.67
C GLY A 24 -8.64 12.58 -2.24
N THR A 25 -8.24 11.40 -1.76
CA THR A 25 -7.73 11.19 -0.39
C THR A 25 -6.44 10.40 -0.31
N CYS A 26 -5.94 9.86 -1.44
CA CYS A 26 -4.69 9.14 -1.47
C CYS A 26 -3.58 9.99 -2.11
N SER A 27 -2.40 9.90 -1.52
CA SER A 27 -1.20 10.54 -1.99
C SER A 27 -0.24 9.52 -2.58
N GLU A 28 0.70 9.98 -3.38
CA GLU A 28 1.80 9.14 -3.86
C GLU A 28 2.55 8.50 -2.69
N ASN A 29 2.84 9.24 -1.63
CA ASN A 29 3.47 8.72 -0.42
C ASN A 29 2.67 7.57 0.18
N THR A 30 1.34 7.71 0.30
CA THR A 30 0.46 6.66 0.85
C THR A 30 0.52 5.40 -0.01
N HIS A 31 0.44 5.53 -1.35
CA HIS A 31 0.50 4.41 -2.28
C HIS A 31 1.84 3.68 -2.23
N CYS A 32 2.94 4.45 -2.29
CA CYS A 32 4.28 3.87 -2.27
C CYS A 32 4.60 3.21 -0.92
N ASN A 33 4.10 3.75 0.19
CA ASN A 33 4.25 3.12 1.49
C ASN A 33 3.47 1.81 1.61
N ALA A 34 2.21 1.76 1.15
CA ALA A 34 1.41 0.55 1.14
C ALA A 34 2.04 -0.55 0.26
N TYR A 35 2.50 -0.18 -0.93
CA TYR A 35 3.23 -1.07 -1.82
C TYR A 35 4.51 -1.63 -1.16
N MET A 36 5.30 -0.76 -0.54
CA MET A 36 6.54 -1.17 0.14
C MET A 36 6.28 -2.07 1.36
N ASP A 37 5.12 -1.96 2.03
CA ASP A 37 4.74 -2.88 3.11
C ASP A 37 4.62 -4.32 2.59
N ILE A 38 4.10 -4.50 1.37
CA ILE A 38 3.99 -5.81 0.72
C ILE A 38 5.37 -6.31 0.29
N VAL A 39 6.13 -5.47 -0.41
CA VAL A 39 7.48 -5.81 -0.90
C VAL A 39 8.39 -6.20 0.26
N GLU A 40 8.43 -5.40 1.33
CA GLU A 40 9.25 -5.67 2.52
C GLU A 40 8.92 -7.01 3.15
N ARG A 41 7.64 -7.28 3.40
CA ARG A 41 7.17 -8.54 3.98
C ARG A 41 7.63 -9.73 3.15
N ARG A 42 7.45 -9.66 1.82
CA ARG A 42 7.81 -10.74 0.90
C ARG A 42 9.32 -10.93 0.80
N LEU A 43 10.11 -9.87 0.73
CA LEU A 43 11.57 -9.96 0.72
C LEU A 43 12.12 -10.62 2.00
N ARG A 44 11.60 -10.24 3.16
CA ARG A 44 11.97 -10.88 4.44
C ARG A 44 11.65 -12.37 4.45
N ALA A 45 10.51 -12.77 3.89
CA ALA A 45 10.14 -14.20 3.76
C ALA A 45 11.10 -14.98 2.83
N HIS A 46 11.78 -14.30 1.90
CA HIS A 46 12.83 -14.87 1.06
C HIS A 46 14.23 -14.80 1.69
N GLY A 47 14.35 -14.37 2.95
CA GLY A 47 15.60 -14.34 3.69
C GLY A 47 16.48 -13.11 3.42
N PHE A 48 15.94 -12.05 2.83
CA PHE A 48 16.64 -10.79 2.73
C PHE A 48 16.71 -10.08 4.09
N ASP A 49 17.83 -9.38 4.33
CA ASP A 49 17.94 -8.36 5.35
C ASP A 49 17.42 -7.05 4.74
N VAL A 50 16.32 -6.52 5.26
CA VAL A 50 15.63 -5.38 4.66
C VAL A 50 15.58 -4.22 5.65
N ARG A 51 16.02 -3.04 5.21
CA ARG A 51 15.76 -1.77 5.88
C ARG A 51 14.87 -0.89 5.01
N ARG A 52 14.14 -0.03 5.66
CA ARG A 52 13.25 0.92 4.99
C ARG A 52 13.39 2.30 5.59
N GLY A 53 13.31 3.32 4.75
CA GLY A 53 13.30 4.70 5.19
C GLY A 53 12.16 5.01 6.14
N ASP A 54 12.44 5.85 7.13
CA ASP A 54 11.43 6.30 8.10
C ASP A 54 10.24 6.93 7.38
N LYS A 55 9.03 6.40 7.66
CA LYS A 55 7.77 6.87 7.08
C LYS A 55 7.40 8.29 7.54
N ALA A 56 7.89 8.71 8.69
CA ALA A 56 7.62 10.04 9.25
C ALA A 56 8.45 11.15 8.60
N LEU A 57 9.56 10.80 7.95
CA LEU A 57 10.40 11.75 7.25
C LEU A 57 9.90 12.00 5.83
N THR A 58 9.81 13.26 5.44
CA THR A 58 9.35 13.71 4.12
C THR A 58 10.32 14.69 3.46
N GLY A 59 10.16 14.91 2.16
CA GLY A 59 10.96 15.86 1.38
C GLY A 59 12.42 15.45 1.17
N SER A 60 13.24 16.43 0.84
CA SER A 60 14.67 16.23 0.55
C SER A 60 15.46 15.69 1.75
N ALA A 61 15.08 16.10 2.96
CA ALA A 61 15.71 15.60 4.19
C ALA A 61 15.51 14.09 4.38
N ALA A 62 14.35 13.56 3.98
CA ALA A 62 14.09 12.12 4.00
C ALA A 62 14.97 11.38 3.01
N MET A 63 15.09 11.85 1.78
CA MET A 63 15.95 11.23 0.75
C MET A 63 17.41 11.20 1.19
N ASP A 64 17.90 12.32 1.75
CA ASP A 64 19.28 12.43 2.24
C ASP A 64 19.54 11.49 3.42
N ALA A 65 18.64 11.40 4.38
CA ALA A 65 18.74 10.47 5.50
C ALA A 65 18.77 9.00 5.03
N ARG A 66 17.90 8.62 4.11
CA ARG A 66 17.80 7.27 3.54
C ARG A 66 19.05 6.87 2.77
N VAL A 67 19.56 7.77 1.93
CA VAL A 67 20.80 7.53 1.19
C VAL A 67 21.97 7.35 2.13
N ARG A 68 22.13 8.19 3.17
CA ARG A 68 23.18 8.04 4.18
C ARG A 68 23.05 6.74 4.95
N GLU A 69 21.85 6.38 5.38
CA GLU A 69 21.61 5.13 6.10
C GLU A 69 21.95 3.91 5.25
N ALA A 70 21.48 3.86 4.01
CA ALA A 70 21.76 2.76 3.09
C ALA A 70 23.26 2.61 2.81
N ASN A 71 23.95 3.73 2.56
CA ASN A 71 25.40 3.76 2.32
C ASN A 71 26.19 3.30 3.56
N THR A 72 25.81 3.72 4.76
CA THR A 72 26.45 3.34 6.02
C THR A 72 26.20 1.89 6.38
N TRP A 73 24.99 1.42 6.15
CA TRP A 73 24.61 0.02 6.40
C TRP A 73 25.25 -0.94 5.40
N GLY A 74 25.71 -0.44 4.25
CA GLY A 74 26.30 -1.24 3.19
C GLY A 74 25.23 -2.14 2.55
N ALA A 75 24.15 -1.54 2.06
CA ALA A 75 23.14 -2.25 1.29
C ALA A 75 23.73 -2.83 -0.01
N ASP A 76 23.27 -4.01 -0.43
CA ASP A 76 23.64 -4.63 -1.72
C ASP A 76 22.86 -4.00 -2.87
N LEU A 77 21.65 -3.48 -2.58
CA LEU A 77 20.75 -2.83 -3.53
C LEU A 77 19.90 -1.77 -2.83
N TYR A 78 19.62 -0.69 -3.54
CA TYR A 78 18.70 0.36 -3.13
C TYR A 78 17.50 0.36 -4.08
N TYR A 79 16.28 0.19 -3.56
CA TYR A 79 15.06 0.15 -4.36
C TYR A 79 14.12 1.27 -3.97
N VAL A 80 13.75 2.08 -4.94
CA VAL A 80 12.88 3.25 -4.79
C VAL A 80 11.55 2.96 -5.47
N ALA A 81 10.44 3.35 -4.85
CA ALA A 81 9.12 3.34 -5.46
C ALA A 81 8.50 4.74 -5.44
N HIS A 82 8.12 5.18 -6.62
CA HIS A 82 7.37 6.40 -6.90
C HIS A 82 6.17 6.11 -7.78
N THR A 83 5.36 7.14 -8.03
CA THR A 83 4.32 7.15 -9.06
C THR A 83 4.51 8.34 -9.97
N ASN A 84 4.28 8.15 -11.25
CA ASN A 84 4.52 9.15 -12.29
C ASN A 84 3.29 10.06 -12.50
N ALA A 85 3.51 11.15 -13.23
CA ALA A 85 2.48 12.08 -13.71
C ALA A 85 2.71 12.42 -15.19
N GLY A 86 1.70 12.97 -15.85
CA GLY A 86 1.75 13.36 -17.28
C GLY A 86 0.80 12.54 -18.16
N GLY A 87 -0.20 11.86 -17.58
CA GLY A 87 -1.30 11.20 -18.29
C GLY A 87 -0.90 9.90 -19.01
N GLY A 88 0.30 9.37 -18.77
CA GLY A 88 0.76 8.10 -19.34
C GLY A 88 0.04 6.89 -18.71
N ARG A 89 0.37 5.70 -19.24
CA ARG A 89 -0.09 4.41 -18.70
C ARG A 89 0.98 3.34 -18.88
N TYR A 90 2.01 3.42 -18.05
CA TYR A 90 3.11 2.44 -18.02
C TYR A 90 3.87 2.58 -16.70
N SER A 91 4.63 1.56 -16.33
CA SER A 91 5.65 1.69 -15.29
C SER A 91 7.05 1.87 -15.90
N MET A 92 8.01 2.36 -15.11
CA MET A 92 9.33 2.66 -15.63
C MET A 92 10.41 2.45 -14.55
N ALA A 93 11.39 1.58 -14.85
CA ALA A 93 12.57 1.46 -14.01
C ALA A 93 13.68 2.40 -14.50
N MET A 94 14.14 3.26 -13.61
CA MET A 94 15.27 4.16 -13.83
C MET A 94 16.48 3.69 -13.01
N CYS A 95 17.67 3.90 -13.55
CA CYS A 95 18.92 3.50 -12.93
C CYS A 95 20.08 4.35 -13.44
N TRP A 96 21.26 4.21 -12.83
CA TRP A 96 22.47 4.80 -13.36
C TRP A 96 22.79 4.26 -14.77
N SER A 97 23.52 5.05 -15.57
CA SER A 97 23.79 4.75 -17.00
C SER A 97 24.86 3.67 -17.26
N ASP A 98 25.42 3.05 -16.22
CA ASP A 98 26.38 1.96 -16.40
C ASP A 98 25.70 0.64 -16.78
N GLN A 99 26.45 -0.23 -17.47
CA GLN A 99 25.96 -1.51 -17.98
C GLN A 99 25.38 -2.41 -16.88
N LYS A 100 25.97 -2.40 -15.68
CA LYS A 100 25.53 -3.24 -14.55
C LYS A 100 24.18 -2.78 -14.00
N SER A 101 23.98 -1.49 -13.87
CA SER A 101 22.71 -0.91 -13.42
C SER A 101 21.61 -1.11 -14.45
N ILE A 102 21.91 -0.90 -15.72
CA ILE A 102 20.98 -1.16 -16.84
C ILE A 102 20.59 -2.64 -16.90
N ALA A 103 21.54 -3.56 -16.72
CA ALA A 103 21.24 -4.99 -16.71
C ALA A 103 20.27 -5.36 -15.59
N LYS A 104 20.43 -4.79 -14.38
CA LYS A 104 19.49 -5.01 -13.27
C LYS A 104 18.11 -4.39 -13.52
N ALA A 105 18.04 -3.18 -14.10
CA ALA A 105 16.75 -2.57 -14.46
C ALA A 105 16.03 -3.39 -15.54
N LYS A 106 16.76 -4.02 -16.47
CA LYS A 106 16.19 -4.96 -17.44
C LYS A 106 15.61 -6.23 -16.78
N VAL A 107 16.11 -6.65 -15.62
CA VAL A 107 15.48 -7.75 -14.86
C VAL A 107 14.13 -7.30 -14.31
N ILE A 108 13.99 -6.07 -13.78
CA ILE A 108 12.66 -5.54 -13.42
C ILE A 108 11.74 -5.58 -14.65
N HIS A 109 12.22 -5.09 -15.80
CA HIS A 109 11.45 -5.11 -17.06
C HIS A 109 11.00 -6.52 -17.47
N LYS A 110 11.87 -7.52 -17.32
CA LYS A 110 11.55 -8.92 -17.64
C LYS A 110 10.36 -9.44 -16.84
N TYR A 111 10.28 -9.10 -15.56
CA TYR A 111 9.20 -9.57 -14.68
C TYR A 111 7.94 -8.71 -14.71
N ARG A 112 8.03 -7.46 -15.17
CA ARG A 112 6.89 -6.51 -15.19
C ARG A 112 5.94 -6.85 -16.33
N GLN A 113 4.93 -7.67 -16.04
CA GLN A 113 3.95 -8.17 -17.03
C GLN A 113 2.55 -7.56 -16.83
N CYS A 114 2.22 -7.12 -15.62
CA CYS A 114 0.89 -6.60 -15.30
C CYS A 114 0.60 -5.20 -15.87
N ILE A 115 1.63 -4.46 -16.30
CA ILE A 115 1.53 -3.14 -16.92
C ILE A 115 2.67 -2.98 -17.94
N THR A 116 2.44 -2.21 -19.02
CA THR A 116 3.53 -1.84 -19.95
C THR A 116 4.68 -1.21 -19.17
N HIS A 117 5.91 -1.63 -19.45
CA HIS A 117 7.09 -1.21 -18.70
C HIS A 117 8.22 -0.70 -19.60
N LYS A 118 8.95 0.30 -19.11
CA LYS A 118 10.12 0.88 -19.76
C LYS A 118 11.35 0.85 -18.86
N VAL A 119 12.53 0.86 -19.46
CA VAL A 119 13.80 1.06 -18.76
C VAL A 119 14.43 2.34 -19.28
N GLN A 120 14.79 3.25 -18.36
CA GLN A 120 15.38 4.52 -18.72
C GLN A 120 16.59 4.84 -17.80
N PRO A 121 17.82 4.90 -18.30
CA PRO A 121 18.94 5.42 -17.54
C PRO A 121 18.73 6.90 -17.19
N ARG A 122 18.97 7.26 -15.93
CA ARG A 122 18.89 8.61 -15.39
C ARG A 122 20.07 8.87 -14.46
N THR A 123 20.75 10.00 -14.61
CA THR A 123 21.90 10.36 -13.79
C THR A 123 21.69 11.62 -12.96
N ASP A 124 20.54 12.27 -13.14
CA ASP A 124 20.15 13.51 -12.47
C ASP A 124 19.39 13.31 -11.17
N LEU A 125 18.74 12.13 -10.98
CA LEU A 125 18.00 11.85 -9.76
C LEU A 125 18.93 11.62 -8.57
N TYR A 126 18.65 12.30 -7.45
CA TYR A 126 19.50 12.32 -6.27
C TYR A 126 19.79 10.92 -5.73
N GLU A 127 18.77 10.10 -5.50
CA GLU A 127 18.93 8.78 -4.92
C GLU A 127 19.71 7.83 -5.85
N ILE A 128 19.62 7.99 -7.18
CA ILE A 128 20.39 7.21 -8.14
C ILE A 128 21.87 7.58 -8.09
N ARG A 129 22.20 8.88 -8.02
CA ARG A 129 23.60 9.32 -8.06
C ARG A 129 24.33 9.29 -6.72
N ALA A 130 23.60 9.36 -5.60
CA ALA A 130 24.19 9.51 -4.27
C ALA A 130 24.35 8.18 -3.52
N THR A 131 23.72 7.10 -4.00
CA THR A 131 23.88 5.76 -3.44
C THR A 131 25.17 5.09 -3.96
N ARG A 132 25.86 4.35 -3.08
CA ARG A 132 27.10 3.62 -3.41
C ARG A 132 26.84 2.27 -4.06
N MET A 133 25.64 1.75 -3.92
CA MET A 133 25.16 0.53 -4.56
C MET A 133 24.28 0.86 -5.76
N THR A 134 23.91 -0.14 -6.57
CA THR A 134 22.90 0.08 -7.61
C THR A 134 21.61 0.56 -6.99
N CYS A 135 21.09 1.70 -7.46
CA CYS A 135 19.76 2.17 -7.22
C CYS A 135 18.87 1.77 -8.40
N LEU A 136 17.74 1.15 -8.10
CA LEU A 136 16.63 0.90 -9.02
C LEU A 136 15.47 1.78 -8.59
N TYR A 137 15.14 2.77 -9.38
CA TYR A 137 14.10 3.74 -9.12
C TYR A 137 12.90 3.41 -10.01
N ASP A 138 11.80 2.96 -9.43
CA ASP A 138 10.65 2.42 -10.14
C ASP A 138 9.45 3.38 -10.03
N GLU A 139 9.03 3.94 -11.15
CA GLU A 139 7.76 4.63 -11.32
C GLU A 139 6.68 3.58 -11.59
N LEU A 140 5.90 3.27 -10.57
CA LEU A 140 5.01 2.11 -10.57
C LEU A 140 3.85 2.24 -11.58
N PHE A 141 3.26 3.43 -11.66
CA PHE A 141 2.11 3.75 -12.51
C PHE A 141 1.91 5.27 -12.57
N PHE A 142 0.94 5.77 -13.31
CA PHE A 142 0.63 7.19 -13.39
C PHE A 142 -0.52 7.57 -12.46
N HIS A 143 -0.22 8.30 -11.39
CA HIS A 143 -1.21 8.71 -10.38
C HIS A 143 -2.24 9.74 -10.88
N ASP A 144 -2.03 10.34 -12.04
CA ASP A 144 -2.99 11.20 -12.75
C ASP A 144 -3.80 10.47 -13.84
N ASN A 145 -3.57 9.15 -14.03
CA ASN A 145 -4.34 8.30 -14.93
C ASN A 145 -5.44 7.57 -14.15
N GLU A 146 -6.69 7.84 -14.50
CA GLU A 146 -7.85 7.30 -13.78
C GLU A 146 -7.92 5.75 -13.82
N ALA A 147 -7.53 5.13 -14.94
CA ALA A 147 -7.55 3.67 -15.06
C ALA A 147 -6.49 3.02 -14.17
N ASP A 148 -5.29 3.61 -14.08
CA ASP A 148 -4.22 3.14 -13.21
C ASP A 148 -4.60 3.33 -11.74
N CYS A 149 -5.23 4.46 -11.42
CA CYS A 149 -5.72 4.75 -10.08
C CYS A 149 -6.82 3.79 -9.61
N ARG A 150 -7.65 3.30 -10.51
CA ARG A 150 -8.63 2.25 -10.17
C ARG A 150 -7.99 0.87 -10.05
N TRP A 151 -7.05 0.55 -10.94
CA TRP A 151 -6.38 -0.74 -10.98
C TRP A 151 -5.43 -0.96 -9.80
N PHE A 152 -4.62 0.04 -9.45
CA PHE A 152 -3.57 -0.13 -8.44
C PHE A 152 -4.10 -0.64 -7.08
N PRO A 153 -5.13 -0.04 -6.44
CA PRO A 153 -5.65 -0.52 -5.16
C PRO A 153 -6.49 -1.80 -5.26
N THR A 154 -6.95 -2.19 -6.47
CA THR A 154 -7.83 -3.35 -6.67
C THR A 154 -7.11 -4.62 -7.14
N GLY A 155 -5.80 -4.69 -6.95
CA GLY A 155 -4.97 -5.85 -7.30
C GLY A 155 -3.65 -5.51 -7.97
N GLY A 156 -3.54 -4.35 -8.63
CA GLY A 156 -2.31 -3.92 -9.31
C GLY A 156 -1.13 -3.78 -8.35
N MET A 157 -1.38 -3.30 -7.14
CA MET A 157 -0.35 -3.18 -6.09
C MET A 157 0.26 -4.55 -5.72
N GLU A 158 -0.57 -5.56 -5.53
CA GLU A 158 -0.15 -6.92 -5.20
C GLU A 158 0.63 -7.56 -6.36
N GLN A 159 0.16 -7.37 -7.60
CA GLN A 159 0.84 -7.86 -8.81
C GLN A 159 2.20 -7.21 -9.00
N LEU A 160 2.27 -5.88 -8.93
CA LEU A 160 3.53 -5.13 -9.02
C LEU A 160 4.53 -5.56 -7.94
N ALA A 161 4.07 -5.74 -6.70
CA ALA A 161 4.91 -6.16 -5.60
C ALA A 161 5.46 -7.57 -5.82
N GLU A 162 4.64 -8.49 -6.30
CA GLU A 162 5.04 -9.85 -6.62
C GLU A 162 6.13 -9.87 -7.71
N GLU A 163 5.90 -9.18 -8.83
CA GLU A 163 6.83 -9.08 -9.94
C GLU A 163 8.15 -8.43 -9.52
N THR A 164 8.08 -7.42 -8.65
CA THR A 164 9.27 -6.78 -8.07
C THR A 164 10.07 -7.74 -7.20
N VAL A 165 9.41 -8.51 -6.34
CA VAL A 165 10.11 -9.48 -5.48
C VAL A 165 10.79 -10.57 -6.31
N GLN A 166 10.14 -11.09 -7.35
CA GLN A 166 10.74 -12.03 -8.30
C GLN A 166 11.99 -11.44 -8.94
N ALA A 167 11.92 -10.21 -9.43
CA ALA A 167 13.04 -9.53 -10.04
C ALA A 167 14.20 -9.30 -9.05
N LEU A 168 13.91 -8.86 -7.82
CA LEU A 168 14.92 -8.63 -6.80
C LEU A 168 15.59 -9.94 -6.34
N CYS A 169 14.86 -11.04 -6.29
CA CYS A 169 15.40 -12.37 -6.05
C CYS A 169 16.39 -12.75 -7.15
N GLU A 170 16.06 -12.59 -8.44
CA GLU A 170 16.98 -12.88 -9.56
C GLU A 170 18.21 -11.96 -9.51
N ILE A 171 18.04 -10.66 -9.33
CA ILE A 171 19.12 -9.67 -9.24
C ILE A 171 20.13 -10.03 -8.13
N CYS A 172 19.63 -10.45 -6.99
CA CYS A 172 20.42 -10.77 -5.82
C CYS A 172 20.85 -12.24 -5.74
N LYS A 173 20.45 -13.07 -6.71
CA LYS A 173 20.72 -14.52 -6.76
C LYS A 173 20.18 -15.26 -5.52
N VAL A 174 19.02 -14.85 -5.05
CA VAL A 174 18.24 -15.51 -4.00
C VAL A 174 17.17 -16.36 -4.68
N VAL A 175 16.98 -17.58 -4.21
CA VAL A 175 15.96 -18.48 -4.78
C VAL A 175 14.57 -17.90 -4.48
N TYR A 176 13.84 -17.58 -5.53
CA TYR A 176 12.44 -17.20 -5.39
C TYR A 176 11.59 -18.43 -5.03
N LYS A 177 10.74 -18.29 -4.04
CA LYS A 177 9.77 -19.31 -3.62
C LYS A 177 8.38 -18.66 -3.77
N PRO A 178 7.52 -19.15 -4.68
CA PRO A 178 6.15 -18.68 -4.72
C PRO A 178 5.58 -18.72 -3.31
N GLN A 179 5.16 -17.57 -2.80
CA GLN A 179 4.39 -17.59 -1.57
C GLN A 179 3.00 -18.07 -1.94
N GLU A 180 2.53 -19.12 -1.27
CA GLU A 180 1.10 -19.41 -1.27
C GLU A 180 0.44 -18.09 -0.83
N GLN A 181 -0.33 -17.49 -1.74
CA GLN A 181 -1.21 -16.41 -1.34
C GLN A 181 -1.98 -16.94 -0.14
N PRO A 182 -2.16 -16.14 0.94
CA PRO A 182 -3.14 -16.53 1.93
C PRO A 182 -4.40 -16.79 1.13
N THR A 183 -4.77 -18.04 1.04
CA THR A 183 -6.05 -18.45 0.51
C THR A 183 -7.06 -18.03 1.55
N ASP A 184 -7.43 -16.75 1.57
CA ASP A 184 -8.76 -16.42 1.98
C ASP A 184 -9.68 -17.04 0.91
N PRO A 185 -10.43 -18.06 1.25
CA PRO A 185 -11.20 -18.78 0.28
C PRO A 185 -12.44 -17.98 -0.08
N VAL A 186 -12.35 -17.17 -1.13
CA VAL A 186 -13.53 -16.93 -1.95
C VAL A 186 -13.29 -17.66 -3.26
N LYS A 187 -13.33 -19.00 -3.21
CA LYS A 187 -13.58 -19.80 -4.40
C LYS A 187 -15.01 -19.49 -4.85
N PRO A 188 -15.23 -18.97 -6.07
CA PRO A 188 -16.53 -19.09 -6.68
C PRO A 188 -16.77 -20.59 -6.84
N ALA A 189 -17.77 -21.12 -6.19
CA ALA A 189 -18.18 -22.51 -6.37
C ALA A 189 -18.58 -22.71 -7.83
N GLU A 190 -17.98 -23.72 -8.45
CA GLU A 190 -18.41 -24.31 -9.70
C GLU A 190 -19.89 -24.70 -9.56
N PRO A 191 -20.76 -24.44 -10.55
CA PRO A 191 -22.19 -24.69 -10.41
C PRO A 191 -22.47 -26.19 -10.31
N ALA A 192 -22.71 -26.66 -9.09
CA ALA A 192 -23.37 -27.95 -8.89
C ALA A 192 -24.84 -27.84 -9.28
N ALA A 193 -25.37 -28.88 -9.87
CA ALA A 193 -26.74 -29.03 -10.33
C ALA A 193 -27.77 -28.63 -9.26
N PRO A 194 -29.00 -28.21 -9.62
CA PRO A 194 -29.90 -27.48 -8.76
C PRO A 194 -30.48 -28.35 -7.65
N GLU A 195 -30.06 -28.07 -6.42
CA GLU A 195 -30.80 -28.44 -5.21
C GLU A 195 -31.64 -27.22 -4.74
N THR A 196 -32.84 -27.49 -4.32
CA THR A 196 -33.91 -26.59 -3.92
C THR A 196 -33.45 -25.55 -2.91
N PRO A 197 -33.85 -24.26 -3.02
CA PRO A 197 -33.27 -23.16 -2.23
C PRO A 197 -33.69 -23.21 -0.77
N ALA A 198 -32.70 -23.35 0.12
CA ALA A 198 -32.82 -22.94 1.51
C ALA A 198 -32.80 -21.40 1.60
N ALA A 199 -33.65 -20.82 2.40
CA ALA A 199 -33.82 -19.38 2.56
C ALA A 199 -32.50 -18.69 2.98
N PRO A 200 -32.24 -17.43 2.53
CA PRO A 200 -31.01 -16.70 2.84
C PRO A 200 -30.93 -16.38 4.35
N GLU A 201 -29.82 -16.77 4.97
CA GLU A 201 -29.52 -16.34 6.34
C GLU A 201 -29.35 -14.82 6.38
N LYS A 202 -30.14 -14.20 7.23
CA LYS A 202 -30.14 -12.76 7.50
C LYS A 202 -28.78 -12.35 8.07
N PRO A 203 -28.10 -11.29 7.56
CA PRO A 203 -26.84 -10.81 8.13
C PRO A 203 -26.99 -10.61 9.64
N ALA A 204 -26.00 -11.05 10.42
CA ALA A 204 -26.00 -10.88 11.87
C ALA A 204 -26.13 -9.41 12.24
N ALA A 205 -27.00 -9.12 13.21
CA ALA A 205 -27.23 -7.71 13.65
C ALA A 205 -25.94 -7.11 14.24
N PRO A 206 -25.63 -5.84 13.91
CA PRO A 206 -24.45 -5.15 14.43
C PRO A 206 -24.41 -5.13 15.96
N LYS A 207 -23.23 -5.45 16.55
CA LYS A 207 -23.05 -5.58 18.01
C LYS A 207 -22.09 -4.53 18.55
N ALA A 208 -22.18 -4.25 19.85
CA ALA A 208 -21.22 -3.40 20.56
C ALA A 208 -19.80 -3.96 20.38
N GLY A 209 -18.86 -3.08 20.02
CA GLY A 209 -17.46 -3.45 19.76
C GLY A 209 -17.14 -3.83 18.31
N ASP A 210 -18.14 -4.02 17.46
CA ASP A 210 -17.88 -4.29 16.04
C ASP A 210 -17.08 -3.16 15.41
N LYS A 211 -16.06 -3.54 14.67
CA LYS A 211 -15.14 -2.61 14.01
C LYS A 211 -15.74 -2.10 12.71
N ILE A 212 -15.75 -0.78 12.54
CA ILE A 212 -16.22 -0.10 11.34
C ILE A 212 -15.09 0.73 10.77
N THR A 213 -14.85 0.60 9.48
CA THR A 213 -13.89 1.45 8.76
C THR A 213 -14.68 2.45 7.90
N LEU A 214 -14.51 3.73 8.17
CA LEU A 214 -14.98 4.80 7.30
C LEU A 214 -13.86 5.15 6.32
N SER A 215 -14.17 5.18 5.04
CA SER A 215 -13.28 5.63 3.97
C SER A 215 -13.97 6.83 3.29
N GLY A 216 -13.74 8.04 3.78
CA GLY A 216 -14.47 9.21 3.35
C GLY A 216 -15.95 9.20 3.75
N GLY A 217 -16.30 8.41 4.77
CA GLY A 217 -17.68 8.24 5.23
C GLY A 217 -18.19 9.41 6.09
N ARG A 218 -19.51 9.54 6.20
CA ARG A 218 -20.14 10.58 6.99
C ARG A 218 -20.18 10.20 8.47
N LEU A 219 -19.55 11.03 9.31
CA LEU A 219 -19.70 10.96 10.77
C LEU A 219 -20.64 12.07 11.22
N TYR A 220 -21.84 11.69 11.65
CA TYR A 220 -22.85 12.64 12.08
C TYR A 220 -22.66 13.04 13.53
N THR A 221 -23.03 14.28 13.86
CA THR A 221 -22.92 14.81 15.23
C THR A 221 -24.01 14.31 16.15
N THR A 222 -25.15 13.90 15.59
CA THR A 222 -26.30 13.39 16.35
C THR A 222 -27.02 12.25 15.64
N ALA A 223 -27.87 11.50 16.35
CA ALA A 223 -28.60 10.38 15.79
C ALA A 223 -29.55 10.75 14.63
N ARG A 224 -30.12 11.95 14.63
CA ARG A 224 -31.17 12.37 13.69
C ARG A 224 -30.86 13.68 12.96
N GLY A 225 -29.85 14.43 13.35
CA GLY A 225 -29.48 15.71 12.74
C GLY A 225 -28.79 15.55 11.37
N ALA A 226 -28.93 16.56 10.51
CA ALA A 226 -28.29 16.55 9.17
C ALA A 226 -26.81 16.89 9.18
N LYS A 227 -26.25 17.45 10.27
CA LYS A 227 -24.87 17.86 10.36
C LYS A 227 -23.94 16.66 10.44
N TYR A 228 -22.95 16.61 9.55
CA TYR A 228 -21.90 15.59 9.53
C TYR A 228 -20.56 16.21 9.17
N VAL A 229 -19.51 15.45 9.43
CA VAL A 229 -18.16 15.69 8.92
C VAL A 229 -17.69 14.44 8.16
N THR A 230 -16.97 14.62 7.08
CA THR A 230 -16.37 13.50 6.36
C THR A 230 -15.17 13.00 7.15
N ARG A 231 -15.07 11.71 7.38
CA ARG A 231 -13.97 11.08 8.14
C ARG A 231 -13.50 9.80 7.46
N THR A 232 -12.22 9.58 7.58
CA THR A 232 -11.56 8.29 7.27
C THR A 232 -10.94 7.78 8.55
N GLY A 233 -11.08 6.49 8.82
CA GLY A 233 -10.50 5.88 10.01
C GLY A 233 -11.32 4.72 10.56
N THR A 234 -10.78 4.11 11.60
CA THR A 234 -11.43 3.00 12.30
C THR A 234 -12.24 3.51 13.48
N TYR A 235 -13.45 2.99 13.58
CA TYR A 235 -14.38 3.22 14.67
C TYR A 235 -14.89 1.89 15.21
N PHE A 236 -15.47 1.92 16.40
CA PHE A 236 -16.09 0.76 17.03
C PHE A 236 -17.53 1.11 17.39
N LEU A 237 -18.46 0.19 17.14
CA LEU A 237 -19.86 0.37 17.58
C LEU A 237 -19.89 0.52 19.10
N TYR A 238 -20.46 1.64 19.57
CA TYR A 238 -20.44 1.95 20.99
C TYR A 238 -21.31 1.01 21.83
N ASP A 239 -22.52 0.71 21.37
CA ASP A 239 -23.51 -0.13 22.06
C ASP A 239 -24.28 -1.07 21.14
N GLY A 240 -24.03 -1.07 19.84
CA GLY A 240 -24.75 -1.87 18.85
C GLY A 240 -26.21 -1.49 18.67
N GLN A 241 -26.68 -0.41 19.32
CA GLN A 241 -28.09 0.02 19.24
C GLN A 241 -28.30 1.01 18.10
N LYS A 242 -29.27 0.73 17.25
CA LYS A 242 -29.70 1.62 16.16
C LYS A 242 -30.69 2.67 16.68
N VAL A 243 -30.39 3.93 16.38
CA VAL A 243 -31.28 5.06 16.69
C VAL A 243 -31.63 5.75 15.37
N GLY A 244 -32.86 5.55 14.91
CA GLY A 244 -33.24 5.91 13.54
C GLY A 244 -32.47 5.08 12.51
N ALA A 245 -31.72 5.73 11.60
CA ALA A 245 -30.88 5.08 10.60
C ALA A 245 -29.42 4.86 11.08
N ARG A 246 -29.06 5.25 12.31
CA ARG A 246 -27.66 5.39 12.73
C ARG A 246 -27.31 4.63 13.99
N TYR A 247 -26.01 4.29 14.08
CA TYR A 247 -25.38 3.68 15.26
C TYR A 247 -24.38 4.64 15.89
N ARG A 248 -24.25 4.58 17.21
CA ARG A 248 -23.21 5.30 17.95
C ARG A 248 -21.87 4.65 17.71
N VAL A 249 -20.82 5.45 17.50
CA VAL A 249 -19.45 4.97 17.35
C VAL A 249 -18.48 5.71 18.25
N THR A 250 -17.40 5.03 18.59
CA THR A 250 -16.23 5.58 19.29
C THR A 250 -14.97 5.30 18.52
N THR A 251 -13.96 6.16 18.64
CA THR A 251 -12.62 5.94 18.03
C THR A 251 -11.75 5.02 18.89
N ARG A 252 -12.17 4.68 20.11
CA ARG A 252 -11.37 3.91 21.06
C ARG A 252 -12.13 2.68 21.55
N PRO A 253 -11.55 1.46 21.39
CA PRO A 253 -12.21 0.23 21.78
C PRO A 253 -12.46 0.14 23.30
N ASP A 254 -11.61 0.76 24.12
CA ASP A 254 -11.76 0.80 25.58
C ASP A 254 -12.91 1.68 26.06
N ARG A 255 -13.57 2.45 25.16
CA ARG A 255 -14.73 3.29 25.45
C ARG A 255 -16.07 2.64 25.07
N VAL A 256 -16.05 1.48 24.44
CA VAL A 256 -17.28 0.76 24.07
C VAL A 256 -18.13 0.49 25.31
N GLY A 257 -19.41 0.91 25.27
CA GLY A 257 -20.36 0.73 26.37
C GLY A 257 -20.11 1.54 27.66
N LYS A 258 -19.04 2.35 27.74
CA LYS A 258 -18.70 3.13 28.94
C LYS A 258 -19.62 4.32 29.14
N LYS A 259 -20.11 4.52 30.36
CA LYS A 259 -20.96 5.68 30.72
C LYS A 259 -20.10 6.80 31.35
N PRO A 260 -20.49 8.07 31.21
CA PRO A 260 -21.63 8.53 30.40
C PRO A 260 -21.32 8.52 28.89
N ALA A 261 -22.29 8.19 28.07
CA ALA A 261 -22.16 8.10 26.62
C ALA A 261 -21.64 9.41 25.99
N ALA A 262 -22.04 10.56 26.51
CA ALA A 262 -21.62 11.87 26.03
C ALA A 262 -20.12 12.08 26.00
N LEU A 263 -19.36 11.40 26.87
CA LEU A 263 -17.90 11.49 26.95
C LEU A 263 -17.17 10.40 26.15
N ASN A 264 -17.91 9.37 25.71
CA ASN A 264 -17.34 8.15 25.13
C ASN A 264 -17.74 7.89 23.67
N VAL A 265 -18.78 8.59 23.19
CA VAL A 265 -19.24 8.53 21.79
C VAL A 265 -18.52 9.60 20.97
N SER A 266 -17.96 9.20 19.84
CA SER A 266 -17.28 10.11 18.89
C SER A 266 -18.21 10.64 17.82
N GLY A 267 -19.33 9.97 17.57
CA GLY A 267 -20.33 10.35 16.56
C GLY A 267 -21.28 9.23 16.22
N TRP A 268 -21.94 9.37 15.07
CA TRP A 268 -22.97 8.46 14.57
C TRP A 268 -22.71 8.10 13.11
N VAL A 269 -22.93 6.86 12.72
CA VAL A 269 -22.75 6.35 11.36
C VAL A 269 -24.00 5.63 10.85
N GLU A 270 -24.22 5.66 9.56
CA GLU A 270 -25.19 4.83 8.85
C GLU A 270 -24.46 3.57 8.36
N LEU A 271 -25.08 2.39 8.59
CA LEU A 271 -24.57 1.09 8.16
C LEU A 271 -25.58 0.39 7.27
#